data_94865b38c255dffee000dfffb441728f
#
_entry.id   94865b38c255dffee000dfffb441728f
#
_cell.length_a   1.000
_cell.length_b   1.000
_cell.length_c   1.000
_cell.angle_alpha   90.00
_cell.angle_beta   90.00
_cell.angle_gamma   90.00
#
_symmetry.space_group_name_H-M   'P 1'
#
loop_
_entity.id
_entity.type
_entity.pdbx_description
1 polymer ?
#
loop_
_entity_poly.entity_id
_entity_poly.type
_entity_poly.pdbx_seq_one_letter_code
_entity_poly.pdbx_strand_id
1 'polypeptide(L)'
;ETGEFSTHGEMIDLFLAEIEKPLRLGWRRDRLYTIQHFQIDNQLTDAAELESVNILPVKEVLYSEKHRQLARQQLTKYRDQVAESLRQNMRKRLQDAEFFPGMESLIPLFYEGLDTLLDYLPKDAYIVLDEASKTAERARHFYDEVFMEYEMSVQQCNLTVPPDTMYLDHRQFEADMERR
;
A
#
# COMPACT_ATOMS: atom_id res chain seq x y z
N GLU A 1 0.85 -15.54 -10.93
CA GLU A 1 0.98 -15.59 -9.46
C GLU A 1 -0.12 -14.76 -8.80
N THR A 2 -0.30 -14.91 -7.49
CA THR A 2 -1.27 -14.11 -6.73
C THR A 2 -0.96 -12.62 -6.85
N GLY A 3 -1.98 -11.81 -7.12
CA GLY A 3 -1.85 -10.36 -7.35
C GLY A 3 -1.55 -9.97 -8.79
N GLU A 4 -1.40 -10.94 -9.69
CA GLU A 4 -1.17 -10.69 -11.11
C GLU A 4 -2.44 -10.81 -11.94
N PHE A 5 -2.40 -10.26 -13.13
CA PHE A 5 -3.42 -10.45 -14.15
C PHE A 5 -2.81 -10.73 -15.51
N SER A 6 -3.60 -11.36 -16.37
CA SER A 6 -3.22 -11.66 -17.75
C SER A 6 -4.39 -11.29 -18.67
N THR A 7 -4.08 -10.82 -19.86
CA THR A 7 -5.11 -10.44 -20.87
C THR A 7 -4.99 -11.30 -22.12
N HIS A 8 -6.10 -11.86 -22.57
CA HIS A 8 -6.20 -12.70 -23.77
C HIS A 8 -7.41 -12.31 -24.61
N GLY A 9 -7.23 -11.43 -25.58
CA GLY A 9 -8.32 -10.92 -26.42
C GLY A 9 -9.37 -10.19 -25.59
N GLU A 10 -10.61 -10.70 -25.56
CA GLU A 10 -11.71 -10.15 -24.78
C GLU A 10 -11.82 -10.76 -23.36
N MET A 11 -10.75 -11.39 -22.84
CA MET A 11 -10.71 -12.00 -21.52
C MET A 11 -9.59 -11.42 -20.69
N ILE A 12 -9.85 -11.31 -19.38
CA ILE A 12 -8.87 -10.95 -18.35
C ILE A 12 -8.91 -12.04 -17.27
N ASP A 13 -7.76 -12.63 -17.02
CA ASP A 13 -7.56 -13.59 -15.94
C ASP A 13 -6.96 -12.88 -14.73
N LEU A 14 -7.58 -13.03 -13.57
CA LEU A 14 -7.18 -12.41 -12.31
C LEU A 14 -6.79 -13.46 -11.28
N PHE A 15 -5.68 -13.23 -10.58
CA PHE A 15 -5.19 -14.07 -9.49
C PHE A 15 -5.27 -13.26 -8.18
N LEU A 16 -6.47 -13.16 -7.62
CA LEU A 16 -6.72 -12.37 -6.41
C LEU A 16 -6.18 -13.08 -5.16
N ALA A 17 -5.71 -12.30 -4.20
CA ALA A 17 -5.13 -12.83 -2.96
C ALA A 17 -6.19 -13.47 -2.04
N GLU A 18 -7.43 -13.01 -2.13
CA GLU A 18 -8.53 -13.38 -1.24
C GLU A 18 -9.24 -14.67 -1.65
N ILE A 19 -8.95 -15.21 -2.83
CA ILE A 19 -9.63 -16.38 -3.37
C ILE A 19 -8.66 -17.44 -3.86
N GLU A 20 -8.99 -18.70 -3.59
CA GLU A 20 -8.12 -19.85 -3.92
C GLU A 20 -8.04 -20.10 -5.44
N LYS A 21 -9.15 -19.90 -6.15
CA LYS A 21 -9.20 -20.16 -7.60
C LYS A 21 -9.15 -18.85 -8.37
N PRO A 22 -8.35 -18.76 -9.44
CA PRO A 22 -8.33 -17.58 -10.28
C PRO A 22 -9.68 -17.34 -10.96
N LEU A 23 -9.89 -16.08 -11.34
CA LEU A 23 -11.09 -15.62 -12.04
C LEU A 23 -10.79 -15.28 -13.49
N ARG A 24 -11.72 -15.62 -14.36
CA ARG A 24 -11.77 -15.18 -15.74
C ARG A 24 -12.93 -14.22 -15.95
N LEU A 25 -12.62 -13.02 -16.38
CA LEU A 25 -13.57 -11.99 -16.75
C LEU A 25 -13.70 -11.98 -18.27
N GLY A 26 -14.91 -12.17 -18.79
CA GLY A 26 -15.20 -12.06 -20.22
C GLY A 26 -15.77 -10.70 -20.55
N TRP A 27 -15.23 -10.03 -21.56
CA TRP A 27 -15.68 -8.74 -22.05
C TRP A 27 -16.30 -8.86 -23.44
N ARG A 28 -17.29 -8.06 -23.70
CA ARG A 28 -17.89 -7.95 -25.03
C ARG A 28 -18.27 -6.50 -25.30
N ARG A 29 -17.64 -5.86 -26.29
CA ARG A 29 -17.90 -4.45 -26.63
C ARG A 29 -17.94 -3.53 -25.40
N ASP A 30 -16.89 -3.48 -24.65
CA ASP A 30 -16.72 -2.64 -23.43
C ASP A 30 -17.67 -2.99 -22.27
N ARG A 31 -18.30 -4.15 -22.30
CA ARG A 31 -19.13 -4.64 -21.19
C ARG A 31 -18.60 -5.97 -20.65
N LEU A 32 -18.46 -6.03 -19.35
CA LEU A 32 -18.26 -7.28 -18.63
C LEU A 32 -19.53 -8.12 -18.77
N TYR A 33 -19.44 -9.36 -19.26
CA TYR A 33 -20.58 -10.24 -19.45
C TYR A 33 -20.49 -11.56 -18.71
N THR A 34 -19.26 -12.01 -18.34
CA THR A 34 -19.10 -13.19 -17.47
C THR A 34 -17.99 -12.97 -16.44
N ILE A 35 -18.21 -13.54 -15.26
CA ILE A 35 -17.23 -13.68 -14.18
C ILE A 35 -17.28 -15.14 -13.77
N GLN A 36 -16.21 -15.89 -14.00
CA GLN A 36 -16.16 -17.33 -13.70
C GLN A 36 -14.82 -17.71 -13.09
N HIS A 37 -14.81 -18.69 -12.20
CA HIS A 37 -13.57 -19.36 -11.83
C HIS A 37 -13.06 -20.21 -12.99
N PHE A 38 -11.74 -20.36 -13.09
CA PHE A 38 -11.14 -21.27 -14.05
C PHE A 38 -10.00 -22.09 -13.42
N GLN A 39 -9.66 -23.18 -14.06
CA GLN A 39 -8.58 -24.08 -13.66
C GLN A 39 -7.31 -23.73 -14.47
N ILE A 40 -6.20 -23.57 -13.78
CA ILE A 40 -4.92 -23.19 -14.42
C ILE A 40 -4.41 -24.28 -15.37
N ASP A 41 -4.56 -25.55 -14.97
CA ASP A 41 -3.96 -26.70 -15.66
C ASP A 41 -4.59 -26.93 -17.04
N ASN A 42 -5.90 -26.78 -17.17
CA ASN A 42 -6.64 -27.10 -18.38
C ASN A 42 -7.35 -25.90 -19.00
N GLN A 43 -7.27 -24.73 -18.36
CA GLN A 43 -7.88 -23.48 -18.80
C GLN A 43 -9.42 -23.49 -18.90
N LEU A 44 -10.07 -24.51 -18.33
CA LEU A 44 -11.53 -24.61 -18.35
C LEU A 44 -12.14 -23.75 -17.25
N THR A 45 -13.22 -23.03 -17.61
CA THR A 45 -14.03 -22.28 -16.65
C THR A 45 -15.02 -23.18 -15.95
N ASP A 46 -15.31 -22.87 -14.68
CA ASP A 46 -16.40 -23.52 -13.95
C ASP A 46 -17.75 -23.13 -14.57
N ALA A 47 -18.74 -24.02 -14.46
CA ALA A 47 -20.09 -23.76 -15.02
C ALA A 47 -20.86 -22.63 -14.28
N ALA A 48 -20.49 -22.35 -13.04
CA ALA A 48 -21.12 -21.33 -12.23
C ALA A 48 -20.56 -19.94 -12.57
N GLU A 49 -21.45 -18.99 -12.82
CA GLU A 49 -21.13 -17.59 -13.01
C GLU A 49 -21.30 -16.84 -11.68
N LEU A 50 -20.43 -15.88 -11.42
CA LEU A 50 -20.53 -14.93 -10.32
C LEU A 50 -21.22 -13.65 -10.80
N GLU A 51 -22.11 -13.10 -9.99
CA GLU A 51 -22.76 -11.82 -10.30
C GLU A 51 -21.81 -10.61 -10.12
N SER A 52 -20.90 -10.72 -9.17
CA SER A 52 -19.94 -9.68 -8.87
C SER A 52 -18.71 -10.24 -8.17
N VAL A 53 -17.62 -9.50 -8.20
CA VAL A 53 -16.39 -9.77 -7.45
C VAL A 53 -15.81 -8.47 -6.92
N ASN A 54 -15.33 -8.48 -5.69
CA ASN A 54 -14.54 -7.39 -5.13
C ASN A 54 -13.06 -7.61 -5.47
N ILE A 55 -12.43 -6.63 -6.06
CA ILE A 55 -11.00 -6.66 -6.35
C ILE A 55 -10.32 -5.68 -5.41
N LEU A 56 -9.54 -6.20 -4.47
CA LEU A 56 -8.77 -5.39 -3.54
C LEU A 56 -7.39 -5.07 -4.14
N PRO A 57 -6.83 -3.91 -3.80
CA PRO A 57 -5.45 -3.59 -4.16
C PRO A 57 -4.48 -4.59 -3.53
N VAL A 58 -3.53 -5.11 -4.31
CA VAL A 58 -2.47 -6.02 -3.82
C VAL A 58 -1.22 -5.27 -3.36
N LYS A 59 -1.22 -3.95 -3.49
CA LYS A 59 -0.12 -3.07 -3.05
C LYS A 59 -0.69 -1.90 -2.27
N GLU A 60 0.04 -1.48 -1.26
CA GLU A 60 -0.36 -0.34 -0.41
C GLU A 60 -0.28 0.99 -1.16
N VAL A 61 0.60 1.09 -2.15
CA VAL A 61 0.74 2.31 -2.97
C VAL A 61 -0.11 2.20 -4.22
N LEU A 62 -1.12 3.07 -4.33
CA LEU A 62 -1.87 3.27 -5.57
C LEU A 62 -1.01 4.10 -6.54
N TYR A 63 -0.48 3.45 -7.58
CA TYR A 63 0.52 4.01 -8.48
C TYR A 63 -0.06 4.71 -9.71
N SER A 64 -1.18 5.45 -9.53
CA SER A 64 -1.79 6.24 -10.60
C SER A 64 -0.95 7.49 -10.94
N GLU A 65 -1.21 8.12 -12.08
CA GLU A 65 -0.51 9.37 -12.48
C GLU A 65 -0.63 10.46 -11.40
N LYS A 66 -1.79 10.61 -10.77
CA LYS A 66 -2.02 11.57 -9.68
C LYS A 66 -1.03 11.32 -8.52
N HIS A 67 -0.92 10.08 -8.06
CA HIS A 67 -0.04 9.73 -6.94
C HIS A 67 1.45 9.91 -7.30
N ARG A 68 1.85 9.50 -8.51
CA ARG A 68 3.21 9.69 -9.02
C ARG A 68 3.57 11.17 -9.16
N GLN A 69 2.62 12.00 -9.59
CA GLN A 69 2.81 13.44 -9.68
C GLN A 69 3.01 14.06 -8.29
N LEU A 70 2.21 13.66 -7.31
CA LEU A 70 2.37 14.10 -5.93
C LEU A 70 3.74 13.69 -5.38
N ALA A 71 4.16 12.43 -5.59
CA ALA A 71 5.46 11.95 -5.16
C ALA A 71 6.62 12.75 -5.79
N ARG A 72 6.54 13.09 -7.08
CA ARG A 72 7.54 13.96 -7.73
C ARG A 72 7.61 15.36 -7.10
N GLN A 73 6.48 15.93 -6.69
CA GLN A 73 6.43 17.21 -6.00
C GLN A 73 7.01 17.10 -4.58
N GLN A 74 6.59 16.10 -3.81
CA GLN A 74 7.09 15.86 -2.46
C GLN A 74 8.60 15.60 -2.44
N LEU A 75 9.13 14.89 -3.42
CA LEU A 75 10.56 14.60 -3.54
C LEU A 75 11.45 15.87 -3.56
N THR A 76 10.90 17.02 -3.95
CA THR A 76 11.64 18.29 -3.93
C THR A 76 11.99 18.76 -2.52
N LYS A 77 11.24 18.34 -1.49
CA LYS A 77 11.50 18.67 -0.08
C LYS A 77 12.80 18.03 0.43
N TYR A 78 13.24 16.95 -0.21
CA TYR A 78 14.41 16.15 0.19
C TYR A 78 15.68 16.50 -0.58
N ARG A 79 15.72 17.66 -1.26
CA ARG A 79 16.86 18.06 -2.10
C ARG A 79 18.18 18.20 -1.32
N ASP A 80 18.10 18.62 -0.06
CA ASP A 80 19.27 18.87 0.78
C ASP A 80 19.71 17.63 1.56
N GLN A 81 18.84 16.59 1.62
CA GLN A 81 19.10 15.32 2.28
C GLN A 81 19.73 14.29 1.35
N VAL A 82 19.35 14.31 0.08
CA VAL A 82 19.63 13.23 -0.88
C VAL A 82 20.39 13.76 -2.08
N ALA A 83 21.38 13.01 -2.55
CA ALA A 83 22.16 13.36 -3.73
C ALA A 83 21.26 13.57 -4.96
N GLU A 84 21.64 14.56 -5.81
CA GLU A 84 20.88 14.90 -7.02
C GLU A 84 20.70 13.71 -7.97
N SER A 85 21.73 12.87 -8.12
CA SER A 85 21.67 11.67 -8.96
C SER A 85 20.59 10.67 -8.50
N LEU A 86 20.45 10.48 -7.19
CA LEU A 86 19.43 9.59 -6.62
C LEU A 86 18.02 10.19 -6.82
N ARG A 87 17.85 11.50 -6.63
CA ARG A 87 16.59 12.18 -6.88
C ARG A 87 16.17 12.12 -8.36
N GLN A 88 17.12 12.30 -9.26
CA GLN A 88 16.86 12.20 -10.72
C GLN A 88 16.47 10.77 -11.11
N ASN A 89 17.13 9.75 -10.56
CA ASN A 89 16.78 8.36 -10.79
C ASN A 89 15.34 8.08 -10.28
N MET A 90 15.01 8.54 -9.06
CA MET A 90 13.67 8.40 -8.51
C MET A 90 12.60 9.11 -9.36
N ARG A 91 12.87 10.35 -9.80
CA ARG A 91 11.96 11.08 -10.69
C ARG A 91 11.71 10.33 -12.00
N LYS A 92 12.76 9.73 -12.57
CA LYS A 92 12.63 8.93 -13.78
C LYS A 92 11.74 7.70 -13.54
N ARG A 93 11.98 6.93 -12.48
CA ARG A 93 11.13 5.76 -12.13
C ARG A 93 9.66 6.16 -11.94
N LEU A 94 9.41 7.28 -11.25
CA LEU A 94 8.06 7.81 -11.07
C LEU A 94 7.42 8.25 -12.40
N GLN A 95 8.21 8.78 -13.34
CA GLN A 95 7.74 9.16 -14.67
C GLN A 95 7.41 7.94 -15.53
N ASP A 96 8.28 6.94 -15.52
CA ASP A 96 8.17 5.73 -16.33
C ASP A 96 7.15 4.72 -15.73
N ALA A 97 6.50 5.07 -14.62
CA ALA A 97 5.57 4.22 -13.88
C ALA A 97 6.22 2.88 -13.42
N GLU A 98 7.51 2.91 -13.14
CA GLU A 98 8.28 1.76 -12.69
C GLU A 98 8.07 1.50 -11.21
N PHE A 99 7.57 0.31 -10.85
CA PHE A 99 7.59 -0.17 -9.47
C PHE A 99 9.02 -0.52 -9.06
N PHE A 100 9.36 -0.19 -7.82
CA PHE A 100 10.71 -0.46 -7.29
C PHE A 100 10.64 -1.01 -5.86
N PRO A 101 11.58 -1.86 -5.47
CA PRO A 101 11.67 -2.36 -4.10
C PRO A 101 11.85 -1.21 -3.09
N GLY A 102 11.17 -1.29 -1.94
CA GLY A 102 11.22 -0.28 -0.90
C GLY A 102 10.30 0.94 -1.15
N MET A 103 9.42 0.88 -2.16
CA MET A 103 8.42 1.93 -2.40
C MET A 103 7.51 2.11 -1.18
N GLU A 104 7.24 1.04 -0.46
CA GLU A 104 6.40 1.00 0.73
C GLU A 104 6.95 1.90 1.86
N SER A 105 8.27 1.99 2.00
CA SER A 105 8.90 2.90 2.98
C SER A 105 8.80 4.37 2.59
N LEU A 106 8.33 4.68 1.40
CA LEU A 106 8.16 6.03 0.86
C LEU A 106 6.68 6.39 0.64
N ILE A 107 5.75 5.63 1.22
CA ILE A 107 4.29 5.87 1.11
C ILE A 107 3.91 7.34 1.34
N PRO A 108 4.44 8.07 2.33
CA PRO A 108 4.08 9.48 2.54
C PRO A 108 4.38 10.42 1.36
N LEU A 109 5.21 10.00 0.40
CA LEU A 109 5.42 10.80 -0.81
C LEU A 109 4.23 10.74 -1.78
N PHE A 110 3.43 9.67 -1.71
CA PHE A 110 2.35 9.39 -2.66
C PHE A 110 0.98 9.90 -2.19
N TYR A 111 0.86 10.30 -0.92
CA TYR A 111 -0.40 10.72 -0.29
C TYR A 111 -0.23 12.05 0.45
N GLU A 112 -1.32 12.80 0.59
CA GLU A 112 -1.34 14.04 1.38
C GLU A 112 -1.38 13.76 2.88
N GLY A 113 -1.87 12.60 3.28
CA GLY A 113 -1.94 12.09 4.64
C GLY A 113 -2.18 10.58 4.61
N LEU A 114 -1.89 9.93 5.72
CA LEU A 114 -2.15 8.51 5.94
C LEU A 114 -3.14 8.35 7.07
N ASP A 115 -4.06 7.40 6.91
CA ASP A 115 -5.00 6.98 7.95
C ASP A 115 -4.40 5.86 8.78
N THR A 116 -4.85 5.74 10.00
CA THR A 116 -4.53 4.65 10.92
C THR A 116 -5.64 3.61 10.94
N LEU A 117 -5.39 2.44 11.50
CA LEU A 117 -6.44 1.45 11.73
C LEU A 117 -7.63 2.03 12.52
N LEU A 118 -7.38 2.99 13.40
CA LEU A 118 -8.40 3.62 14.22
C LEU A 118 -9.40 4.44 13.41
N ASP A 119 -8.97 5.00 12.27
CA ASP A 119 -9.82 5.82 11.40
C ASP A 119 -10.89 4.98 10.68
N TYR A 120 -10.63 3.67 10.53
CA TYR A 120 -11.56 2.71 9.93
C TYR A 120 -12.56 2.13 10.95
N LEU A 121 -12.38 2.34 12.24
CA LEU A 121 -13.29 1.82 13.26
C LEU A 121 -14.51 2.73 13.43
N PRO A 122 -15.71 2.18 13.66
CA PRO A 122 -16.88 2.94 14.06
C PRO A 122 -16.58 3.81 15.30
N LYS A 123 -17.19 5.00 15.39
CA LYS A 123 -16.95 5.93 16.50
C LYS A 123 -17.38 5.37 17.87
N ASP A 124 -18.28 4.41 17.88
CA ASP A 124 -18.82 3.70 19.03
C ASP A 124 -18.18 2.32 19.24
N ALA A 125 -17.07 2.03 18.54
CA ALA A 125 -16.32 0.80 18.74
C ALA A 125 -15.60 0.81 20.09
N TYR A 126 -15.70 -0.30 20.82
CA TYR A 126 -14.91 -0.52 22.02
C TYR A 126 -13.54 -1.10 21.63
N ILE A 127 -12.48 -0.53 22.20
CA ILE A 127 -11.13 -1.04 22.05
C ILE A 127 -10.73 -1.66 23.39
N VAL A 128 -10.35 -2.93 23.37
CA VAL A 128 -9.86 -3.64 24.54
C VAL A 128 -8.35 -3.82 24.39
N LEU A 129 -7.58 -3.24 25.30
CA LEU A 129 -6.15 -3.42 25.38
C LEU A 129 -5.84 -4.53 26.38
N ASP A 130 -5.35 -5.65 25.87
CA ASP A 130 -4.76 -6.69 26.73
C ASP A 130 -3.34 -6.26 27.13
N GLU A 131 -3.02 -6.32 28.41
CA GLU A 131 -1.74 -5.89 28.97
C GLU A 131 -1.34 -4.45 28.55
N ALA A 132 -2.21 -3.48 28.78
CA ALA A 132 -2.06 -2.09 28.32
C ALA A 132 -0.66 -1.48 28.57
N SER A 133 -0.03 -1.78 29.72
CA SER A 133 1.33 -1.31 30.04
C SER A 133 2.38 -1.87 29.08
N LYS A 134 2.30 -3.13 28.72
CA LYS A 134 3.20 -3.75 27.74
C LYS A 134 2.97 -3.24 26.32
N THR A 135 1.70 -2.96 25.98
CA THR A 135 1.34 -2.36 24.69
C THR A 135 1.95 -0.97 24.55
N ALA A 136 1.84 -0.13 25.60
CA ALA A 136 2.45 1.20 25.62
C ALA A 136 3.98 1.14 25.56
N GLU A 137 4.61 0.22 26.30
CA GLU A 137 6.06 0.00 26.26
C GLU A 137 6.50 -0.44 24.85
N ARG A 138 5.78 -1.37 24.22
CA ARG A 138 6.09 -1.83 22.86
C ARG A 138 5.93 -0.73 21.82
N ALA A 139 4.89 0.09 21.94
CA ALA A 139 4.68 1.23 21.04
C ALA A 139 5.84 2.24 21.12
N ARG A 140 6.34 2.52 22.35
CA ARG A 140 7.50 3.39 22.55
C ARG A 140 8.76 2.80 21.95
N HIS A 141 9.07 1.55 22.26
CA HIS A 141 10.24 0.85 21.71
C HIS A 141 10.23 0.83 20.19
N PHE A 142 9.09 0.51 19.59
CA PHE A 142 8.94 0.50 18.14
C PHE A 142 9.25 1.87 17.53
N TYR A 143 8.72 2.94 18.10
CA TYR A 143 8.96 4.29 17.59
C TYR A 143 10.43 4.72 17.75
N ASP A 144 11.07 4.37 18.87
CA ASP A 144 12.49 4.62 19.11
C ASP A 144 13.37 3.85 18.08
N GLU A 145 13.05 2.59 17.78
CA GLU A 145 13.74 1.78 16.76
C GLU A 145 13.62 2.43 15.36
N VAL A 146 12.42 2.80 14.97
CA VAL A 146 12.15 3.46 13.67
C VAL A 146 12.89 4.81 13.58
N PHE A 147 12.91 5.58 14.67
CA PHE A 147 13.62 6.87 14.70
C PHE A 147 15.13 6.69 14.54
N MET A 148 15.73 5.70 15.19
CA MET A 148 17.16 5.38 15.04
C MET A 148 17.48 4.95 13.60
N GLU A 149 16.65 4.12 12.98
CA GLU A 149 16.84 3.71 11.59
C GLU A 149 16.72 4.89 10.62
N TYR A 150 15.80 5.81 10.88
CA TYR A 150 15.67 7.06 10.12
C TYR A 150 16.94 7.91 10.21
N GLU A 151 17.47 8.15 11.42
CA GLU A 151 18.70 8.92 11.62
C GLU A 151 19.89 8.29 10.88
N MET A 152 20.06 6.96 10.97
CA MET A 152 21.10 6.24 10.23
C MET A 152 20.95 6.40 8.72
N SER A 153 19.73 6.31 8.21
CA SER A 153 19.44 6.48 6.77
C SER A 153 19.74 7.89 6.29
N VAL A 154 19.42 8.91 7.10
CA VAL A 154 19.76 10.31 6.79
C VAL A 154 21.27 10.51 6.76
N GLN A 155 22.01 9.96 7.73
CA GLN A 155 23.48 10.04 7.75
C GLN A 155 24.13 9.38 6.55
N GLN A 156 23.51 8.34 6.00
CA GLN A 156 23.95 7.65 4.79
C GLN A 156 23.50 8.34 3.50
N CYS A 157 22.83 9.49 3.59
CA CYS A 157 22.24 10.21 2.46
C CYS A 157 21.23 9.38 1.64
N ASN A 158 20.58 8.38 2.26
CA ASN A 158 19.51 7.64 1.65
C ASN A 158 18.20 8.45 1.62
N LEU A 159 17.38 8.21 0.61
CA LEU A 159 16.03 8.77 0.58
C LEU A 159 15.17 8.04 1.62
N THR A 160 14.75 8.76 2.64
CA THR A 160 13.85 8.28 3.69
C THR A 160 12.90 9.40 4.09
N VAL A 161 11.77 9.06 4.69
CA VAL A 161 10.76 10.02 5.16
C VAL A 161 10.78 10.10 6.69
N PRO A 162 10.46 11.26 7.29
CA PRO A 162 10.39 11.39 8.75
C PRO A 162 9.38 10.39 9.35
N PRO A 163 9.72 9.73 10.47
CA PRO A 163 8.85 8.73 11.12
C PRO A 163 7.43 9.21 11.41
N ASP A 164 7.26 10.46 11.84
CA ASP A 164 5.97 11.09 12.14
C ASP A 164 5.06 11.26 10.93
N THR A 165 5.57 11.11 9.73
CA THR A 165 4.77 11.11 8.49
C THR A 165 4.16 9.74 8.17
N MET A 166 4.64 8.67 8.81
CA MET A 166 4.25 7.29 8.51
C MET A 166 3.72 6.53 9.73
N TYR A 167 4.17 6.88 10.92
CA TYR A 167 3.84 6.20 12.15
C TYR A 167 3.32 7.18 13.20
N LEU A 168 2.38 6.73 14.02
CA LEU A 168 2.00 7.45 15.24
C LEU A 168 3.15 7.36 16.26
N ASP A 169 3.51 8.48 16.87
CA ASP A 169 4.36 8.40 18.05
C ASP A 169 3.57 7.78 19.23
N HIS A 170 4.29 7.32 20.26
CA HIS A 170 3.68 6.62 21.39
C HIS A 170 2.67 7.51 22.16
N ARG A 171 2.90 8.83 22.22
CA ARG A 171 2.01 9.77 22.93
C ARG A 171 0.72 9.98 22.17
N GLN A 172 0.82 10.06 20.85
CA GLN A 172 -0.35 10.20 19.98
C GLN A 172 -1.18 8.91 20.00
N PHE A 173 -0.51 7.75 19.97
CA PHE A 173 -1.16 6.45 20.13
C PHE A 173 -1.91 6.36 21.48
N GLU A 174 -1.26 6.70 22.61
CA GLU A 174 -1.90 6.70 23.94
C GLU A 174 -3.10 7.65 23.98
N ALA A 175 -2.94 8.88 23.47
CA ALA A 175 -4.02 9.86 23.43
C ALA A 175 -5.21 9.42 22.57
N ASP A 176 -4.96 8.72 21.45
CA ASP A 176 -6.02 8.19 20.59
C ASP A 176 -6.75 7.01 21.25
N MET A 177 -6.04 6.20 22.05
CA MET A 177 -6.66 5.13 22.84
C MET A 177 -7.52 5.68 23.98
N GLU A 178 -7.12 6.77 24.65
CA GLU A 178 -7.87 7.39 25.72
C GLU A 178 -9.15 8.12 25.26
N ARG A 179 -9.20 8.53 24.01
CA ARG A 179 -10.35 9.25 23.43
C ARG A 179 -11.51 8.34 23.03
N ARG A 180 -11.30 7.04 22.99
CA ARG A 180 -12.29 6.03 22.58
C ARG A 180 -12.72 5.17 23.74
#